data_60e459b90e011cad6b118ea439f1669a
#
_entry.id   60e459b90e011cad6b118ea439f1669a
#
_cell.length_a   1.000
_cell.length_b   1.000
_cell.length_c   1.000
_cell.angle_alpha   90.00
_cell.angle_beta   90.00
_cell.angle_gamma   90.00
#
_symmetry.space_group_name_H-M   'P 1'
#
loop_
_entity.id
_entity.type
_entity.pdbx_description
1 polymer ?
#
loop_
_entity_poly.entity_id
_entity_poly.type
_entity_poly.pdbx_seq_one_letter_code
_entity_poly.pdbx_strand_id
1 'polypeptide(L)'
;KLANALGAEVTLFTRSPNKEADARRLGAHHIVLSTDDAQMAAAKGQFDLIIDTVPYVHDINPYMPTLNINGTLVFVGFLGDISPMVSTLPMILGRRSVAGSCIGGIAETQEMLDFCAQHGIASDIEMINIQDINHAYERMLKSDVKYRFVIDMASLKV
;
A
#
# COMPACT_ATOMS: atom_id res chain seq x y z
N LYS A 1 8.55 3.11 2.33
CA LYS A 1 9.97 3.00 2.75
C LYS A 1 10.78 2.19 1.74
N LEU A 2 10.35 0.96 1.40
CA LEU A 2 11.06 0.10 0.43
C LEU A 2 11.12 0.72 -0.97
N ALA A 3 10.00 1.18 -1.50
CA ALA A 3 9.96 1.78 -2.83
C ALA A 3 10.89 3.00 -2.95
N ASN A 4 10.89 3.86 -1.92
CA ASN A 4 11.80 4.99 -1.86
C ASN A 4 13.28 4.54 -1.81
N ALA A 5 13.61 3.54 -1.00
CA ALA A 5 14.98 3.02 -0.91
C ALA A 5 15.44 2.33 -2.21
N LEU A 6 14.51 1.80 -2.99
CA LEU A 6 14.75 1.26 -4.34
C LEU A 6 14.89 2.37 -5.40
N GLY A 7 14.78 3.64 -5.03
CA GLY A 7 14.94 4.78 -5.94
C GLY A 7 13.69 5.17 -6.72
N ALA A 8 12.52 4.65 -6.35
CA ALA A 8 11.26 5.04 -6.97
C ALA A 8 10.78 6.41 -6.46
N GLU A 9 10.18 7.20 -7.34
CA GLU A 9 9.38 8.35 -6.95
C GLU A 9 8.00 7.87 -6.46
N VAL A 10 7.76 7.99 -5.16
CA VAL A 10 6.62 7.35 -4.49
C VAL A 10 5.48 8.33 -4.32
N THR A 11 4.32 7.98 -4.85
CA THR A 11 3.05 8.69 -4.62
C THR A 11 2.10 7.81 -3.83
N LEU A 12 1.52 8.33 -2.76
CA LEU A 12 0.45 7.66 -2.02
C LEU A 12 -0.91 8.14 -2.52
N PHE A 13 -1.75 7.22 -3.00
CA PHE A 13 -3.19 7.46 -3.12
C PHE A 13 -3.88 7.23 -1.78
N THR A 14 -4.68 8.18 -1.35
CA THR A 14 -5.43 8.07 -0.08
C THR A 14 -6.76 8.80 -0.16
N ARG A 15 -7.74 8.35 0.63
CA ARG A 15 -9.01 9.05 0.85
C ARG A 15 -8.96 10.05 2.03
N SER A 16 -7.88 10.00 2.80
CA SER A 16 -7.78 10.74 4.07
C SER A 16 -6.65 11.76 4.02
N PRO A 17 -6.95 13.06 4.00
CA PRO A 17 -5.92 14.11 3.93
C PRO A 17 -5.01 14.15 5.16
N ASN A 18 -5.49 13.70 6.32
CA ASN A 18 -4.71 13.67 7.56
C ASN A 18 -3.57 12.63 7.58
N LYS A 19 -3.47 11.78 6.55
CA LYS A 19 -2.37 10.80 6.41
C LYS A 19 -1.11 11.38 5.76
N GLU A 20 -1.15 12.62 5.27
CA GLU A 20 -0.04 13.20 4.51
C GLU A 20 1.28 13.23 5.31
N ALA A 21 1.26 13.72 6.55
CA ALA A 21 2.46 13.84 7.37
C ALA A 21 3.13 12.47 7.61
N ASP A 22 2.33 11.45 7.91
CA ASP A 22 2.83 10.08 8.08
C ASP A 22 3.35 9.49 6.77
N ALA A 23 2.66 9.71 5.66
CA ALA A 23 3.07 9.23 4.35
C ALA A 23 4.44 9.79 3.94
N ARG A 24 4.64 11.10 4.12
CA ARG A 24 5.94 11.75 3.86
C ARG A 24 7.03 11.22 4.76
N ARG A 25 6.77 11.06 6.05
CA ARG A 25 7.70 10.45 7.01
C ARG A 25 8.10 9.02 6.63
N LEU A 26 7.18 8.29 6.01
CA LEU A 26 7.39 6.92 5.53
C LEU A 26 8.05 6.84 4.14
N GLY A 27 8.35 7.98 3.51
CA GLY A 27 9.08 8.04 2.25
C GLY A 27 8.24 8.31 1.00
N ALA A 28 6.96 8.71 1.15
CA ALA A 28 6.19 9.20 0.01
C ALA A 28 6.64 10.62 -0.39
N HIS A 29 6.89 10.84 -1.66
CA HIS A 29 7.24 12.13 -2.23
C HIS A 29 5.99 12.96 -2.52
N HIS A 30 4.92 12.30 -2.95
CA HIS A 30 3.66 12.93 -3.32
C HIS A 30 2.46 12.22 -2.70
N ILE A 31 1.38 12.96 -2.53
CA ILE A 31 0.09 12.48 -2.05
C ILE A 31 -0.98 12.91 -3.06
N VAL A 32 -1.85 11.97 -3.43
CA VAL A 32 -3.03 12.23 -4.26
C VAL A 32 -4.27 11.79 -3.49
N LEU A 33 -5.19 12.71 -3.27
CA LEU A 33 -6.48 12.39 -2.70
C LEU A 33 -7.36 11.74 -3.78
N SER A 34 -7.62 10.45 -3.64
CA SER A 34 -8.42 9.70 -4.62
C SER A 34 -9.90 10.08 -4.64
N THR A 35 -10.34 10.93 -3.71
CA THR A 35 -11.68 11.52 -3.65
C THR A 35 -11.74 12.93 -4.27
N ASP A 36 -10.63 13.44 -4.78
CA ASP A 36 -10.51 14.74 -5.41
C ASP A 36 -10.31 14.55 -6.91
N ASP A 37 -11.33 14.84 -7.69
CA ASP A 37 -11.34 14.65 -9.15
C ASP A 37 -10.26 15.49 -9.85
N ALA A 38 -9.92 16.67 -9.32
CA ALA A 38 -8.89 17.53 -9.90
C ALA A 38 -7.49 16.93 -9.70
N GLN A 39 -7.21 16.38 -8.50
CA GLN A 39 -5.94 15.69 -8.24
C GLN A 39 -5.82 14.40 -9.06
N MET A 40 -6.89 13.62 -9.17
CA MET A 40 -6.91 12.41 -10.00
C MET A 40 -6.70 12.74 -11.48
N ALA A 41 -7.32 13.81 -11.98
CA ALA A 41 -7.12 14.27 -13.34
C ALA A 41 -5.67 14.76 -13.60
N ALA A 42 -5.09 15.47 -12.63
CA ALA A 42 -3.69 15.91 -12.70
C ALA A 42 -2.70 14.74 -12.68
N ALA A 43 -3.04 13.63 -12.02
CA ALA A 43 -2.21 12.43 -11.93
C ALA A 43 -2.21 11.56 -13.20
N LYS A 44 -2.93 11.95 -14.25
CA LYS A 44 -3.12 11.17 -15.47
C LYS A 44 -1.80 10.89 -16.20
N GLY A 45 -1.54 9.60 -16.49
CA GLY A 45 -0.37 9.16 -17.24
C GLY A 45 0.96 9.28 -16.48
N GLN A 46 0.96 9.35 -15.16
CA GLN A 46 2.18 9.59 -14.37
C GLN A 46 2.83 8.34 -13.80
N PHE A 47 2.11 7.23 -13.64
CA PHE A 47 2.63 6.09 -12.89
C PHE A 47 2.98 4.90 -13.78
N ASP A 48 4.20 4.39 -13.62
CA ASP A 48 4.64 3.18 -14.29
C ASP A 48 4.15 1.93 -13.53
N LEU A 49 3.98 2.03 -12.21
CA LEU A 49 3.51 0.97 -11.35
C LEU A 49 2.56 1.52 -10.29
N ILE A 50 1.41 0.88 -10.15
CA ILE A 50 0.50 1.09 -9.03
C ILE A 50 0.39 -0.22 -8.26
N ILE A 51 0.69 -0.21 -6.96
CA ILE A 51 0.51 -1.35 -6.06
C ILE A 51 -0.76 -1.13 -5.24
N ASP A 52 -1.76 -1.95 -5.48
CA ASP A 52 -3.05 -1.89 -4.79
C ASP A 52 -3.03 -2.81 -3.58
N THR A 53 -3.06 -2.23 -2.40
CA THR A 53 -3.04 -2.91 -1.10
C THR A 53 -4.39 -2.93 -0.42
N VAL A 54 -5.45 -2.43 -1.06
CA VAL A 54 -6.79 -2.32 -0.46
C VAL A 54 -7.43 -3.72 -0.37
N PRO A 55 -7.82 -4.21 0.83
CA PRO A 55 -8.28 -5.59 1.00
C PRO A 55 -9.81 -5.75 0.86
N TYR A 56 -10.48 -4.86 0.16
CA TYR A 56 -11.93 -4.94 -0.11
C TYR A 56 -12.28 -4.36 -1.47
N VAL A 57 -13.44 -4.78 -1.98
CA VAL A 57 -13.95 -4.37 -3.28
C VAL A 57 -14.02 -2.85 -3.39
N HIS A 58 -13.41 -2.32 -4.42
CA HIS A 58 -13.47 -0.90 -4.77
C HIS A 58 -13.30 -0.72 -6.28
N ASP A 59 -13.68 0.45 -6.80
CA ASP A 59 -13.54 0.78 -8.20
C ASP A 59 -12.09 1.13 -8.56
N ILE A 60 -11.48 0.34 -9.45
CA ILE A 60 -10.13 0.61 -9.95
C ILE A 60 -10.12 1.44 -11.23
N ASN A 61 -11.28 1.67 -11.87
CA ASN A 61 -11.35 2.43 -13.13
C ASN A 61 -10.77 3.85 -13.04
N PRO A 62 -10.93 4.60 -11.93
CA PRO A 62 -10.31 5.92 -11.79
C PRO A 62 -8.77 5.90 -11.81
N TYR A 63 -8.16 4.77 -11.43
CA TYR A 63 -6.69 4.64 -11.39
C TYR A 63 -6.11 4.21 -12.73
N MET A 64 -6.85 3.52 -13.57
CA MET A 64 -6.34 3.06 -14.87
C MET A 64 -5.83 4.18 -15.77
N PRO A 65 -6.48 5.36 -15.89
CA PRO A 65 -5.95 6.47 -16.65
C PRO A 65 -4.70 7.13 -16.05
N THR A 66 -4.43 6.94 -14.75
CA THR A 66 -3.26 7.52 -14.09
C THR A 66 -1.97 6.75 -14.41
N LEU A 67 -2.09 5.50 -14.84
CA LEU A 67 -0.95 4.74 -15.36
C LEU A 67 -0.38 5.37 -16.64
N ASN A 68 0.93 5.35 -16.74
CA ASN A 68 1.68 5.70 -17.94
C ASN A 68 1.46 4.67 -19.06
N ILE A 69 2.03 4.89 -20.24
CA ILE A 69 2.08 3.89 -21.32
C ILE A 69 2.91 2.69 -20.82
N ASN A 70 2.40 1.48 -21.03
CA ASN A 70 2.94 0.21 -20.51
C ASN A 70 2.91 0.09 -18.97
N GLY A 71 2.27 1.00 -18.26
CA GLY A 71 2.14 0.93 -16.80
C GLY A 71 1.30 -0.25 -16.33
N THR A 72 1.57 -0.71 -15.13
CA THR A 72 0.90 -1.88 -14.54
C THR A 72 0.27 -1.54 -13.18
N LEU A 73 -0.99 -1.96 -12.99
CA LEU A 73 -1.62 -2.00 -11.67
C LEU A 73 -1.51 -3.43 -11.12
N VAL A 74 -0.96 -3.57 -9.92
CA VAL A 74 -0.72 -4.88 -9.29
C VAL A 74 -1.55 -4.99 -8.01
N PHE A 75 -2.44 -5.98 -7.96
CA PHE A 75 -3.13 -6.35 -6.73
C PHE A 75 -2.21 -7.17 -5.82
N VAL A 76 -2.10 -6.74 -4.57
CA VAL A 76 -1.47 -7.47 -3.46
C VAL A 76 -2.44 -7.63 -2.29
N GLY A 77 -3.54 -6.88 -2.26
CA GLY A 77 -4.65 -7.04 -1.34
C GLY A 77 -5.64 -8.09 -1.86
N PHE A 78 -6.19 -8.92 -0.98
CA PHE A 78 -7.25 -9.86 -1.35
C PHE A 78 -8.61 -9.14 -1.27
N LEU A 79 -9.09 -8.63 -2.41
CA LEU A 79 -10.31 -7.82 -2.48
C LEU A 79 -11.56 -8.61 -2.96
N GLY A 80 -11.40 -9.86 -3.40
CA GLY A 80 -12.49 -10.62 -4.02
C GLY A 80 -12.67 -10.29 -5.50
N ASP A 81 -13.89 -10.36 -6.00
CA ASP A 81 -14.17 -10.05 -7.40
C ASP A 81 -14.02 -8.55 -7.69
N ILE A 82 -13.48 -8.23 -8.86
CA ILE A 82 -13.34 -6.84 -9.29
C ILE A 82 -14.73 -6.27 -9.63
N SER A 83 -15.13 -5.23 -8.92
CA SER A 83 -16.42 -4.55 -9.12
C SER A 83 -16.27 -3.04 -8.92
N PRO A 84 -16.79 -2.21 -9.83
CA PRO A 84 -17.39 -2.55 -11.12
C PRO A 84 -16.40 -3.19 -12.11
N MET A 85 -16.91 -3.70 -13.22
CA MET A 85 -16.07 -4.27 -14.28
C MET A 85 -15.07 -3.22 -14.79
N VAL A 86 -13.85 -3.67 -15.08
CA VAL A 86 -12.78 -2.80 -15.57
C VAL A 86 -13.04 -2.40 -17.02
N SER A 87 -12.98 -1.11 -17.30
CA SER A 87 -13.00 -0.59 -18.65
C SER A 87 -11.73 -0.98 -19.41
N THR A 88 -11.88 -1.65 -20.54
CA THR A 88 -10.73 -2.06 -21.36
C THR A 88 -10.14 -0.93 -22.19
N LEU A 89 -10.91 0.15 -22.44
CA LEU A 89 -10.46 1.25 -23.29
C LEU A 89 -9.16 1.92 -22.80
N PRO A 90 -9.01 2.30 -21.51
CA PRO A 90 -7.74 2.83 -21.01
C PRO A 90 -6.59 1.82 -21.10
N MET A 91 -6.88 0.52 -20.99
CA MET A 91 -5.86 -0.53 -21.11
C MET A 91 -5.33 -0.60 -22.54
N ILE A 92 -6.22 -0.68 -23.53
CA ILE A 92 -5.86 -0.80 -24.94
C ILE A 92 -5.07 0.42 -25.40
N LEU A 93 -5.57 1.63 -25.13
CA LEU A 93 -4.96 2.87 -25.59
C LEU A 93 -3.57 3.15 -24.99
N GLY A 94 -3.32 2.66 -23.76
CA GLY A 94 -2.04 2.84 -23.06
C GLY A 94 -1.18 1.59 -22.99
N ARG A 95 -1.60 0.46 -23.58
CA ARG A 95 -0.94 -0.85 -23.37
C ARG A 95 -0.72 -1.18 -21.89
N ARG A 96 -1.72 -0.86 -21.07
CA ARG A 96 -1.67 -1.01 -19.62
C ARG A 96 -2.05 -2.41 -19.19
N SER A 97 -1.50 -2.86 -18.09
CA SER A 97 -1.73 -4.19 -17.55
C SER A 97 -2.36 -4.13 -16.17
N VAL A 98 -3.14 -5.15 -15.86
CA VAL A 98 -3.59 -5.46 -14.50
C VAL A 98 -3.03 -6.83 -14.15
N ALA A 99 -2.36 -6.92 -13.02
CA ALA A 99 -1.68 -8.14 -12.59
C ALA A 99 -1.94 -8.40 -11.11
N GLY A 100 -1.62 -9.59 -10.64
CA GLY A 100 -1.62 -9.94 -9.23
C GLY A 100 -0.23 -10.36 -8.77
N SER A 101 0.06 -10.14 -7.50
CA SER A 101 1.26 -10.66 -6.85
C SER A 101 0.89 -11.18 -5.47
N CYS A 102 1.52 -12.27 -5.09
CA CYS A 102 1.34 -12.90 -3.78
C CYS A 102 2.65 -12.86 -3.01
N ILE A 103 2.68 -13.49 -1.87
CA ILE A 103 3.87 -13.62 -1.01
C ILE A 103 5.08 -14.18 -1.79
N GLY A 104 6.28 -13.76 -1.39
CA GLY A 104 7.53 -14.32 -1.90
C GLY A 104 7.93 -15.61 -1.20
N GLY A 105 8.88 -16.33 -1.79
CA GLY A 105 9.52 -17.50 -1.18
C GLY A 105 10.47 -17.13 -0.03
N ILE A 106 11.03 -18.14 0.65
CA ILE A 106 11.94 -17.93 1.78
C ILE A 106 13.19 -17.15 1.34
N ALA A 107 13.74 -17.48 0.16
CA ALA A 107 14.93 -16.79 -0.36
C ALA A 107 14.63 -15.30 -0.65
N GLU A 108 13.53 -15.00 -1.29
CA GLU A 108 13.10 -13.61 -1.57
C GLU A 108 12.82 -12.84 -0.28
N THR A 109 12.25 -13.51 0.72
CA THR A 109 12.05 -12.91 2.05
C THR A 109 13.37 -12.57 2.71
N GLN A 110 14.38 -13.44 2.63
CA GLN A 110 15.69 -13.16 3.17
C GLN A 110 16.38 -12.00 2.44
N GLU A 111 16.31 -11.97 1.11
CA GLU A 111 16.82 -10.87 0.29
C GLU A 111 16.18 -9.52 0.70
N MET A 112 14.87 -9.51 0.89
CA MET A 112 14.14 -8.32 1.36
C MET A 112 14.62 -7.89 2.75
N LEU A 113 14.83 -8.82 3.68
CA LEU A 113 15.34 -8.53 5.02
C LEU A 113 16.75 -7.95 4.99
N ASP A 114 17.63 -8.52 4.16
CA ASP A 114 19.01 -8.06 3.99
C ASP A 114 19.03 -6.64 3.39
N PHE A 115 18.19 -6.37 2.39
CA PHE A 115 18.00 -5.04 1.83
C PHE A 115 17.50 -4.04 2.89
N CYS A 116 16.49 -4.43 3.68
CA CYS A 116 15.98 -3.59 4.77
C CYS A 116 17.07 -3.27 5.80
N ALA A 117 17.91 -4.26 6.16
CA ALA A 117 19.01 -4.05 7.10
C ALA A 117 20.06 -3.08 6.55
N GLN A 118 20.43 -3.20 5.27
CA GLN A 118 21.38 -2.31 4.60
C GLN A 118 20.90 -0.86 4.55
N HIS A 119 19.58 -0.65 4.40
CA HIS A 119 18.97 0.68 4.29
C HIS A 119 18.37 1.21 5.59
N GLY A 120 18.53 0.50 6.71
CA GLY A 120 17.98 0.91 8.01
C GLY A 120 16.45 0.95 8.03
N ILE A 121 15.80 0.09 7.23
CA ILE A 121 14.34 0.03 7.13
C ILE A 121 13.79 -0.95 8.16
N ALA A 122 12.94 -0.45 9.05
CA ALA A 122 12.15 -1.27 9.96
C ALA A 122 10.68 -0.85 9.92
N SER A 123 9.80 -1.76 10.37
CA SER A 123 8.39 -1.43 10.57
C SER A 123 8.22 -0.50 11.75
N ASP A 124 7.33 0.48 11.64
CA ASP A 124 6.84 1.21 12.80
C ASP A 124 5.91 0.28 13.58
N ILE A 125 6.08 0.20 14.89
CA ILE A 125 5.35 -0.73 15.75
C ILE A 125 4.79 -0.03 16.99
N GLU A 126 3.73 -0.58 17.54
CA GLU A 126 3.23 -0.29 18.88
C GLU A 126 3.38 -1.55 19.74
N MET A 127 4.18 -1.44 20.81
CA MET A 127 4.36 -2.56 21.75
C MET A 127 3.14 -2.67 22.66
N ILE A 128 2.64 -3.88 22.85
CA ILE A 128 1.53 -4.19 23.76
C ILE A 128 1.87 -5.39 24.67
N ASN A 129 1.23 -5.47 25.82
CA ASN A 129 1.25 -6.69 26.62
C ASN A 129 0.30 -7.74 26.04
N ILE A 130 0.54 -9.01 26.33
CA ILE A 130 -0.33 -10.11 25.85
C ILE A 130 -1.79 -9.95 26.32
N GLN A 131 -1.99 -9.36 27.50
CA GLN A 131 -3.33 -9.14 28.08
C GLN A 131 -4.16 -8.13 27.27
N ASP A 132 -3.51 -7.27 26.48
CA ASP A 132 -4.15 -6.19 25.69
C ASP A 132 -4.55 -6.65 24.29
N ILE A 133 -4.36 -7.94 23.94
CA ILE A 133 -4.53 -8.43 22.58
C ILE A 133 -5.95 -8.19 22.03
N ASN A 134 -6.99 -8.37 22.83
CA ASN A 134 -8.37 -8.14 22.41
C ASN A 134 -8.62 -6.66 22.11
N HIS A 135 -8.11 -5.77 22.95
CA HIS A 135 -8.18 -4.33 22.72
C HIS A 135 -7.41 -3.91 21.45
N ALA A 136 -6.26 -4.52 21.22
CA ALA A 136 -5.48 -4.29 19.98
C ALA A 136 -6.28 -4.70 18.74
N TYR A 137 -6.99 -5.82 18.76
CA TYR A 137 -7.88 -6.22 17.66
C TYR A 137 -9.01 -5.22 17.43
N GLU A 138 -9.63 -4.69 18.47
CA GLU A 138 -10.66 -3.65 18.33
C GLU A 138 -10.10 -2.38 17.70
N ARG A 139 -8.88 -1.98 18.06
CA ARG A 139 -8.18 -0.84 17.44
C ARG A 139 -7.84 -1.09 15.97
N MET A 140 -7.39 -2.31 15.63
CA MET A 140 -7.11 -2.68 14.23
C MET A 140 -8.36 -2.56 13.35
N LEU A 141 -9.52 -3.02 13.83
CA LEU A 141 -10.80 -2.90 13.11
C LEU A 141 -11.19 -1.44 12.85
N LYS A 142 -10.74 -0.51 13.68
CA LYS A 142 -10.96 0.93 13.53
C LYS A 142 -9.83 1.63 12.75
N SER A 143 -8.86 0.88 12.22
CA SER A 143 -7.64 1.41 11.59
C SER A 143 -6.83 2.34 12.51
N ASP A 144 -6.93 2.14 13.83
CA ASP A 144 -6.23 2.89 14.87
C ASP A 144 -4.95 2.13 15.30
N VAL A 145 -3.98 2.05 14.41
CA VAL A 145 -2.66 1.48 14.68
C VAL A 145 -1.63 2.02 13.67
N LYS A 146 -0.41 2.29 14.14
CA LYS A 146 0.69 2.79 13.29
C LYS A 146 1.94 1.90 13.43
N TYR A 147 2.09 0.80 12.71
CA TYR A 147 1.17 0.23 11.71
C TYR A 147 0.95 -1.23 12.00
N ARG A 148 1.55 -1.73 13.08
CA ARG A 148 1.31 -3.08 13.63
C ARG A 148 1.52 -3.09 15.13
N PHE A 149 0.79 -3.96 15.80
CA PHE A 149 1.07 -4.30 17.18
C PHE A 149 2.15 -5.39 17.26
N VAL A 150 3.04 -5.25 18.22
CA VAL A 150 4.01 -6.29 18.60
C VAL A 150 3.82 -6.61 20.06
N ILE A 151 3.65 -7.89 20.36
CA ILE A 151 3.39 -8.35 21.73
C ILE A 151 4.73 -8.53 22.45
N ASP A 152 4.87 -7.86 23.61
CA ASP A 152 5.96 -8.17 24.52
C ASP A 152 5.70 -9.54 25.20
N MET A 153 6.41 -10.57 24.76
CA MET A 153 6.26 -11.91 25.29
C MET A 153 6.71 -12.03 26.75
N ALA A 154 7.52 -11.11 27.27
CA ALA A 154 7.86 -11.06 28.69
C ALA A 154 6.66 -10.69 29.57
N SER A 155 5.61 -10.12 28.99
CA SER A 155 4.35 -9.85 29.69
C SER A 155 3.49 -11.09 29.94
N LEU A 156 3.81 -12.23 29.29
CA LEU A 156 3.15 -13.50 29.53
C LEU A 156 3.60 -14.03 30.91
N LYS A 157 2.75 -13.80 31.92
CA LYS A 157 2.93 -14.42 33.25
C LYS A 157 2.17 -15.73 33.26
N VAL A 158 2.87 -16.83 33.50
CA VAL A 158 2.31 -18.16 33.75
C VAL A 158 1.81 -18.25 35.18
#